data_4ae9d7d3217edb09013e715d8c0ba8d0
#
_entry.id   4ae9d7d3217edb09013e715d8c0ba8d0
#
_cell.length_a   1.000
_cell.length_b   1.000
_cell.length_c   1.000
_cell.angle_alpha   90.00
_cell.angle_beta   90.00
_cell.angle_gamma   90.00
#
_symmetry.space_group_name_H-M   'P 1'
#
loop_
_entity.id
_entity.type
_entity.pdbx_description
1 polymer ?
#
loop_
_entity_poly.entity_id
_entity_poly.type
_entity_poly.pdbx_seq_one_letter_code
_entity_poly.pdbx_strand_id
1 'polypeptide(L)'
;PLTSTFFNICNLSLCGLPFSSGFYSKDLILEYMSMSYMNLYIYFIFYISIGLTVMYSLRLLYYTMIGDFNGFSYFSLIDSSKMMLKGMGGLIFFVIFGGSLMSWLMFPTPYMVCLPLMMKLMVLISIFIGMFLGYLISLISLNDYSKTMKFYSLSYFLSSMWNLSYITTLGVSYNFLVAGNNYNNIIDQGWSEYFGSQNMFFKIKYSSVFLQKVFLNNLKMFLTLFLIWICILFL
;
A
#
# COMPACT_ATOMS: atom_id res chain seq x y z
N PRO A 1 -3.51 23.19 2.63
CA PRO A 1 -3.79 23.48 4.05
C PRO A 1 -4.98 22.70 4.59
N LEU A 2 -6.13 22.60 3.88
CA LEU A 2 -7.28 21.83 4.33
C LEU A 2 -6.99 20.32 4.39
N THR A 3 -6.29 19.76 3.40
CA THR A 3 -5.90 18.35 3.38
C THR A 3 -4.99 18.00 4.56
N SER A 4 -4.06 18.87 4.93
CA SER A 4 -3.17 18.67 6.08
C SER A 4 -3.93 18.71 7.40
N THR A 5 -4.90 19.60 7.56
CA THR A 5 -5.76 19.64 8.77
C THR A 5 -6.61 18.38 8.88
N PHE A 6 -7.18 17.90 7.79
CA PHE A 6 -7.97 16.67 7.75
C PHE A 6 -7.13 15.45 8.11
N PHE A 7 -5.94 15.35 7.55
CA PHE A 7 -4.98 14.30 7.86
C PHE A 7 -4.60 14.30 9.36
N ASN A 8 -4.38 15.48 9.94
CA ASN A 8 -4.04 15.58 11.35
C ASN A 8 -5.20 15.21 12.28
N ILE A 9 -6.45 15.55 11.94
CA ILE A 9 -7.62 15.10 12.70
C ILE A 9 -7.69 13.56 12.71
N CYS A 10 -7.45 12.90 11.57
CA CYS A 10 -7.39 11.45 11.51
C CYS A 10 -6.24 10.86 12.35
N ASN A 11 -5.05 11.47 12.32
CA ASN A 11 -3.93 11.05 13.15
C ASN A 11 -4.22 11.20 14.65
N LEU A 12 -4.86 12.28 15.07
CA LEU A 12 -5.25 12.50 16.45
C LEU A 12 -6.30 11.47 16.92
N SER A 13 -7.22 11.08 16.03
CA SER A 13 -8.17 10.01 16.35
C SER A 13 -7.49 8.63 16.47
N LEU A 14 -6.44 8.36 15.68
CA LEU A 14 -5.62 7.15 15.80
C LEU A 14 -4.81 7.11 17.11
N CYS A 15 -4.39 8.27 17.61
CA CYS A 15 -3.74 8.36 18.93
C CYS A 15 -4.67 7.96 20.08
N GLY A 16 -5.97 7.99 19.87
CA GLY A 16 -6.97 7.73 20.90
C GLY A 16 -7.23 8.93 21.79
N LEU A 17 -7.26 10.14 21.21
CA LEU A 17 -7.67 11.31 21.96
C LEU A 17 -9.12 11.16 22.45
N PRO A 18 -9.43 11.59 23.69
CA PRO A 18 -10.77 11.52 24.24
C PRO A 18 -11.82 12.12 23.30
N PHE A 19 -12.98 11.47 23.22
CA PHE A 19 -14.13 11.86 22.40
C PHE A 19 -13.99 11.66 20.88
N SER A 20 -12.85 11.20 20.36
CA SER A 20 -12.73 10.79 18.97
C SER A 20 -13.21 9.34 18.79
N SER A 21 -13.52 8.94 17.53
CA SER A 21 -13.99 7.58 17.24
C SER A 21 -13.00 6.49 17.66
N GLY A 22 -11.70 6.75 17.51
CA GLY A 22 -10.63 5.86 17.91
C GLY A 22 -10.52 5.63 19.42
N PHE A 23 -10.93 6.59 20.23
CA PHE A 23 -10.95 6.44 21.67
C PHE A 23 -11.94 5.36 22.13
N TYR A 24 -13.16 5.36 21.61
CA TYR A 24 -14.19 4.39 22.00
C TYR A 24 -13.80 2.93 21.69
N SER A 25 -13.04 2.69 20.65
CA SER A 25 -12.58 1.34 20.32
C SER A 25 -11.27 0.97 21.00
N LYS A 26 -10.26 1.81 20.92
CA LYS A 26 -8.91 1.53 21.40
C LYS A 26 -8.83 1.47 22.91
N ASP A 27 -9.40 2.43 23.59
CA ASP A 27 -9.35 2.53 25.04
C ASP A 27 -10.16 1.41 25.69
N LEU A 28 -11.33 1.10 25.16
CA LEU A 28 -12.16 -0.01 25.63
C LEU A 28 -11.46 -1.36 25.49
N ILE A 29 -10.75 -1.63 24.39
CA ILE A 29 -9.97 -2.84 24.21
C ILE A 29 -8.86 -2.94 25.26
N LEU A 30 -8.18 -1.83 25.57
CA LEU A 30 -7.10 -1.80 26.54
C LEU A 30 -7.62 -1.98 27.98
N GLU A 31 -8.75 -1.40 28.31
CA GLU A 31 -9.40 -1.65 29.58
C GLU A 31 -9.81 -3.11 29.73
N TYR A 32 -10.37 -3.72 28.71
CA TYR A 32 -10.69 -5.17 28.69
C TYR A 32 -9.45 -6.05 28.86
N MET A 33 -8.37 -5.71 28.17
CA MET A 33 -7.10 -6.41 28.29
C MET A 33 -6.51 -6.31 29.69
N SER A 34 -6.67 -5.17 30.34
CA SER A 34 -6.19 -4.95 31.72
C SER A 34 -7.03 -5.69 32.78
N MET A 35 -8.29 -6.06 32.48
CA MET A 35 -9.12 -6.90 33.32
C MET A 35 -8.81 -8.39 33.17
N SER A 36 -8.31 -8.83 32.03
CA SER A 36 -7.97 -10.23 31.81
C SER A 36 -6.63 -10.58 32.43
N TYR A 37 -6.48 -11.84 32.91
CA TYR A 37 -5.20 -12.33 33.40
C TYR A 37 -4.23 -12.54 32.23
N MET A 38 -3.53 -11.46 31.86
CA MET A 38 -2.53 -11.52 30.81
C MET A 38 -1.12 -11.72 31.36
N ASN A 39 -0.25 -12.29 30.53
CA ASN A 39 1.16 -12.35 30.81
C ASN A 39 1.72 -10.91 30.93
N LEU A 40 2.50 -10.66 31.97
CA LEU A 40 3.08 -9.35 32.27
C LEU A 40 3.90 -8.79 31.10
N TYR A 41 4.57 -9.64 30.33
CA TYR A 41 5.31 -9.27 29.12
C TYR A 41 4.39 -8.68 28.05
N ILE A 42 3.25 -9.31 27.77
CA ILE A 42 2.26 -8.84 26.79
C ILE A 42 1.69 -7.48 27.23
N TYR A 43 1.40 -7.34 28.53
CA TYR A 43 0.92 -6.09 29.10
C TYR A 43 1.87 -4.91 28.81
N PHE A 44 3.15 -5.07 29.08
CA PHE A 44 4.14 -4.02 28.80
C PHE A 44 4.25 -3.69 27.30
N ILE A 45 4.25 -4.70 26.43
CA ILE A 45 4.32 -4.49 24.99
C ILE A 45 3.14 -3.66 24.48
N PHE A 46 1.93 -3.92 24.99
CA PHE A 46 0.75 -3.14 24.61
C PHE A 46 0.90 -1.65 24.94
N TYR A 47 1.31 -1.30 26.15
CA TYR A 47 1.46 0.10 26.53
C TYR A 47 2.61 0.79 25.78
N ILE A 48 3.70 0.08 25.53
CA ILE A 48 4.80 0.59 24.69
C ILE A 48 4.32 0.82 23.27
N SER A 49 3.56 -0.10 22.70
CA SER A 49 3.04 0.04 21.33
C SER A 49 2.12 1.26 21.17
N ILE A 50 1.31 1.58 22.19
CA ILE A 50 0.50 2.80 22.22
C ILE A 50 1.39 4.04 22.22
N GLY A 51 2.41 4.08 23.07
CA GLY A 51 3.37 5.17 23.08
C GLY A 51 4.05 5.38 21.74
N LEU A 52 4.45 4.30 21.06
CA LEU A 52 5.05 4.35 19.73
C LEU A 52 4.06 4.82 18.65
N THR A 53 2.78 4.44 18.72
CA THR A 53 1.77 4.96 17.77
C THR A 53 1.59 6.47 17.90
N VAL A 54 1.59 6.99 19.11
CA VAL A 54 1.51 8.42 19.36
C VAL A 54 2.78 9.13 18.90
N MET A 55 3.94 8.52 19.09
CA MET A 55 5.23 9.09 18.68
C MET A 55 5.31 9.31 17.18
N TYR A 56 4.95 8.34 16.35
CA TYR A 56 4.99 8.53 14.90
C TYR A 56 3.90 9.49 14.39
N SER A 57 2.72 9.51 14.99
CA SER A 57 1.66 10.42 14.60
C SER A 57 2.00 11.88 14.95
N LEU A 58 2.66 12.11 16.09
CA LEU A 58 3.14 13.43 16.45
C LEU A 58 4.28 13.90 15.51
N ARG A 59 5.15 12.98 15.08
CA ARG A 59 6.15 13.30 14.07
C ARG A 59 5.50 13.80 12.78
N LEU A 60 4.45 13.11 12.29
CA LEU A 60 3.71 13.54 11.13
C LEU A 60 3.05 14.91 11.32
N LEU A 61 2.46 15.14 12.48
CA LEU A 61 1.85 16.44 12.84
C LEU A 61 2.90 17.56 12.86
N TYR A 62 4.07 17.30 13.41
CA TYR A 62 5.16 18.27 13.45
C TYR A 62 5.59 18.70 12.05
N TYR A 63 5.87 17.76 11.15
CA TYR A 63 6.32 18.08 9.80
C TYR A 63 5.23 18.63 8.88
N THR A 64 3.97 18.34 9.13
CA THR A 64 2.86 18.81 8.28
C THR A 64 2.25 20.14 8.71
N MET A 65 2.33 20.50 10.01
CA MET A 65 1.62 21.67 10.55
C MET A 65 2.50 22.60 11.37
N ILE A 66 3.41 22.07 12.21
CA ILE A 66 4.15 22.87 13.21
C ILE A 66 5.49 23.34 12.66
N GLY A 67 6.20 22.47 11.91
CA GLY A 67 7.52 22.74 11.36
C GLY A 67 7.49 23.75 10.22
N ASP A 68 8.67 24.35 9.95
CA ASP A 68 8.85 25.26 8.84
C ASP A 68 8.68 24.54 7.50
N PHE A 69 8.14 25.26 6.52
CA PHE A 69 7.97 24.72 5.17
C PHE A 69 9.32 24.71 4.43
N ASN A 70 9.90 23.53 4.26
CA ASN A 70 11.19 23.32 3.58
C ASN A 70 11.08 23.10 2.07
N GLY A 71 9.94 23.42 1.45
CA GLY A 71 9.72 23.31 0.01
C GLY A 71 10.25 24.53 -0.75
N PHE A 72 10.25 24.43 -2.09
CA PHE A 72 10.60 25.56 -2.96
C PHE A 72 9.58 26.70 -2.83
N SER A 73 10.04 27.95 -2.95
CA SER A 73 9.22 29.17 -2.81
C SER A 73 8.01 29.25 -3.76
N TYR A 74 8.12 28.64 -4.94
CA TYR A 74 7.06 28.59 -5.96
C TYR A 74 6.34 27.23 -6.04
N PHE A 75 6.23 26.52 -4.94
CA PHE A 75 5.51 25.25 -4.92
C PHE A 75 4.00 25.51 -4.93
N SER A 76 3.32 25.07 -5.99
CA SER A 76 1.86 25.21 -6.13
C SER A 76 1.10 24.14 -5.35
N LEU A 77 1.13 24.22 -4.01
CA LEU A 77 0.31 23.38 -3.15
C LEU A 77 -1.06 24.07 -2.95
N ILE A 78 -2.04 23.66 -3.76
CA ILE A 78 -3.38 24.20 -3.73
C ILE A 78 -4.39 23.07 -3.57
N ASP A 79 -5.31 23.21 -2.61
CA ASP A 79 -6.47 22.34 -2.44
C ASP A 79 -7.57 22.75 -3.45
N SER A 80 -7.37 22.47 -4.75
CA SER A 80 -8.29 22.92 -5.80
C SER A 80 -9.44 21.94 -6.07
N SER A 81 -9.32 20.69 -5.70
CA SER A 81 -10.28 19.64 -6.02
C SER A 81 -11.46 19.62 -5.03
N LYS A 82 -12.55 20.34 -5.37
CA LYS A 82 -13.77 20.40 -4.54
C LYS A 82 -14.39 19.03 -4.24
N MET A 83 -14.30 18.07 -5.17
CA MET A 83 -14.88 16.72 -4.97
C MET A 83 -14.11 15.92 -3.94
N MET A 84 -12.77 15.97 -3.97
CA MET A 84 -11.93 15.31 -2.95
C MET A 84 -12.14 15.93 -1.55
N LEU A 85 -12.21 17.25 -1.48
CA LEU A 85 -12.45 17.96 -0.20
C LEU A 85 -13.80 17.59 0.41
N LYS A 86 -14.86 17.47 -0.39
CA LYS A 86 -16.17 17.01 0.09
C LYS A 86 -16.12 15.57 0.61
N GLY A 87 -15.44 14.66 -0.11
CA GLY A 87 -15.26 13.28 0.33
C GLY A 87 -14.51 13.16 1.64
N MET A 88 -13.37 13.87 1.77
CA MET A 88 -12.59 13.93 3.00
C MET A 88 -13.38 14.58 4.17
N GLY A 89 -14.13 15.65 3.90
CA GLY A 89 -14.97 16.28 4.91
C GLY A 89 -16.06 15.36 5.45
N GLY A 90 -16.68 14.56 4.59
CA GLY A 90 -17.64 13.53 5.01
C GLY A 90 -17.01 12.46 5.91
N LEU A 91 -15.81 11.99 5.57
CA LEU A 91 -15.08 11.03 6.41
C LEU A 91 -14.73 11.60 7.79
N ILE A 92 -14.32 12.84 7.85
CA ILE A 92 -13.96 13.50 9.13
C ILE A 92 -15.16 13.62 10.06
N PHE A 93 -16.33 13.90 9.53
CA PHE A 93 -17.55 13.89 10.32
C PHE A 93 -17.74 12.57 11.07
N PHE A 94 -17.54 11.44 10.38
CA PHE A 94 -17.60 10.12 11.01
C PHE A 94 -16.42 9.85 11.95
N VAL A 95 -15.24 10.38 11.68
CA VAL A 95 -14.08 10.24 12.58
C VAL A 95 -14.31 10.95 13.91
N ILE A 96 -15.03 12.04 13.93
CA ILE A 96 -15.33 12.80 15.17
C ILE A 96 -16.53 12.19 15.88
N PHE A 97 -17.66 12.02 15.20
CA PHE A 97 -18.93 11.66 15.83
C PHE A 97 -19.29 10.16 15.71
N GLY A 98 -18.73 9.46 14.72
CA GLY A 98 -19.13 8.09 14.41
C GLY A 98 -18.94 7.12 15.56
N GLY A 99 -17.86 7.24 16.33
CA GLY A 99 -17.58 6.37 17.46
C GLY A 99 -18.60 6.49 18.58
N SER A 100 -18.97 7.70 18.96
CA SER A 100 -19.98 7.95 19.99
C SER A 100 -21.36 7.51 19.54
N LEU A 101 -21.77 7.87 18.32
CA LEU A 101 -23.06 7.47 17.77
C LEU A 101 -23.21 5.95 17.68
N MET A 102 -22.21 5.27 17.13
CA MET A 102 -22.25 3.82 16.98
C MET A 102 -22.21 3.08 18.32
N SER A 103 -21.42 3.54 19.29
CA SER A 103 -21.35 2.90 20.59
C SER A 103 -22.70 2.97 21.34
N TRP A 104 -23.41 4.10 21.30
CA TRP A 104 -24.71 4.25 21.94
C TRP A 104 -25.85 3.54 21.21
N LEU A 105 -25.78 3.43 19.88
CA LEU A 105 -26.79 2.72 19.10
C LEU A 105 -26.64 1.19 19.19
N MET A 106 -25.40 0.68 19.19
CA MET A 106 -25.15 -0.76 19.17
C MET A 106 -25.19 -1.39 20.57
N PHE A 107 -24.80 -0.64 21.61
CA PHE A 107 -24.68 -1.14 22.97
C PHE A 107 -25.60 -0.36 23.94
N PRO A 108 -26.91 -0.67 23.97
CA PRO A 108 -27.85 0.01 24.85
C PRO A 108 -27.56 -0.24 26.33
N THR A 109 -26.91 -1.37 26.65
CA THR A 109 -26.46 -1.68 28.01
C THR A 109 -24.93 -1.75 28.05
N PRO A 110 -24.23 -0.65 28.39
CA PRO A 110 -22.77 -0.66 28.44
C PRO A 110 -22.26 -1.56 29.56
N TYR A 111 -21.24 -2.34 29.24
CA TYR A 111 -20.54 -3.14 30.23
C TYR A 111 -19.67 -2.24 31.12
N MET A 112 -19.85 -2.35 32.44
CA MET A 112 -19.09 -1.55 33.36
C MET A 112 -17.72 -2.19 33.65
N VAL A 113 -16.67 -1.48 33.28
CA VAL A 113 -15.29 -1.89 33.53
C VAL A 113 -14.81 -1.32 34.84
N CYS A 114 -14.62 -2.20 35.85
CA CYS A 114 -14.16 -1.80 37.17
C CYS A 114 -12.64 -2.01 37.28
N LEU A 115 -11.86 -0.97 37.04
CA LEU A 115 -10.40 -0.96 37.18
C LEU A 115 -9.94 0.00 38.28
N PRO A 116 -8.84 -0.32 38.99
CA PRO A 116 -8.22 0.65 39.87
C PRO A 116 -7.72 1.86 39.07
N LEU A 117 -7.76 3.04 39.70
CA LEU A 117 -7.52 4.33 39.06
C LEU A 117 -6.17 4.39 38.35
N MET A 118 -5.12 3.77 38.89
CA MET A 118 -3.80 3.70 38.26
C MET A 118 -3.82 2.96 36.93
N MET A 119 -4.50 1.81 36.85
CA MET A 119 -4.61 1.05 35.60
C MET A 119 -5.40 1.82 34.53
N LYS A 120 -6.43 2.52 34.93
CA LYS A 120 -7.22 3.36 34.01
C LYS A 120 -6.43 4.51 33.43
N LEU A 121 -5.56 5.15 34.23
CA LEU A 121 -4.72 6.26 33.79
C LEU A 121 -3.48 5.84 32.99
N MET A 122 -3.07 4.56 33.03
CA MET A 122 -1.87 4.07 32.33
C MET A 122 -1.90 4.35 30.82
N VAL A 123 -3.07 4.28 30.20
CA VAL A 123 -3.24 4.60 28.75
C VAL A 123 -2.90 6.07 28.49
N LEU A 124 -3.45 6.98 29.28
CA LEU A 124 -3.19 8.42 29.15
C LEU A 124 -1.71 8.73 29.41
N ILE A 125 -1.12 8.10 30.43
CA ILE A 125 0.30 8.27 30.75
C ILE A 125 1.17 7.81 29.58
N SER A 126 0.89 6.67 28.97
CA SER A 126 1.64 6.17 27.80
C SER A 126 1.50 7.11 26.58
N ILE A 127 0.33 7.71 26.38
CA ILE A 127 0.08 8.72 25.34
C ILE A 127 0.94 9.96 25.59
N PHE A 128 0.94 10.51 26.80
CA PHE A 128 1.73 11.70 27.14
C PHE A 128 3.24 11.45 27.02
N ILE A 129 3.74 10.32 27.48
CA ILE A 129 5.14 9.92 27.32
C ILE A 129 5.49 9.81 25.83
N GLY A 130 4.63 9.17 25.04
CA GLY A 130 4.80 9.04 23.59
C GLY A 130 4.84 10.39 22.88
N MET A 131 3.96 11.34 23.26
CA MET A 131 3.96 12.71 22.74
C MET A 131 5.27 13.44 23.06
N PHE A 132 5.70 13.40 24.31
CA PHE A 132 6.92 14.06 24.74
C PHE A 132 8.17 13.51 24.01
N LEU A 133 8.32 12.20 23.95
CA LEU A 133 9.43 11.58 23.23
C LEU A 133 9.38 11.85 21.72
N GLY A 134 8.19 11.82 21.11
CA GLY A 134 8.00 12.15 19.70
C GLY A 134 8.41 13.58 19.37
N TYR A 135 8.06 14.52 20.23
CA TYR A 135 8.48 15.92 20.08
C TYR A 135 10.00 16.08 20.20
N LEU A 136 10.64 15.47 21.20
CA LEU A 136 12.09 15.52 21.36
C LEU A 136 12.82 14.97 20.13
N ILE A 137 12.35 13.86 19.56
CA ILE A 137 12.94 13.26 18.38
C ILE A 137 12.73 14.12 17.12
N SER A 138 11.58 14.78 17.00
CA SER A 138 11.30 15.66 15.86
C SER A 138 12.16 16.93 15.84
N LEU A 139 12.66 17.37 17.00
CA LEU A 139 13.57 18.51 17.11
C LEU A 139 15.01 18.18 16.67
N ILE A 140 15.40 16.89 16.63
CA ILE A 140 16.75 16.49 16.20
C ILE A 140 16.87 16.74 14.70
N SER A 141 17.75 17.70 14.32
CA SER A 141 18.00 18.04 12.93
C SER A 141 18.95 17.02 12.27
N LEU A 142 18.96 16.99 10.92
CA LEU A 142 19.88 16.15 10.14
C LEU A 142 21.35 16.48 10.36
N ASN A 143 21.65 17.72 10.80
CA ASN A 143 23.00 18.19 11.05
C ASN A 143 23.53 17.76 12.43
N ASP A 144 22.67 17.27 13.31
CA ASP A 144 23.11 16.85 14.63
C ASP A 144 23.76 15.47 14.56
N TYR A 145 24.90 15.33 15.21
CA TYR A 145 25.60 14.04 15.32
C TYR A 145 24.81 13.10 16.21
N SER A 146 23.99 12.26 15.59
CA SER A 146 23.18 11.29 16.31
C SER A 146 23.91 9.95 16.49
N LYS A 147 23.64 9.25 17.59
CA LYS A 147 24.15 7.89 17.84
C LYS A 147 23.75 6.89 16.73
N THR A 148 22.66 7.14 16.04
CA THR A 148 22.20 6.34 14.90
C THR A 148 23.21 6.36 13.74
N MET A 149 23.85 7.48 13.49
CA MET A 149 24.89 7.60 12.46
C MET A 149 26.18 6.86 12.86
N LYS A 150 26.49 6.81 14.15
CA LYS A 150 27.65 6.05 14.66
C LYS A 150 27.44 4.53 14.50
N PHE A 151 26.24 4.04 14.71
CA PHE A 151 25.88 2.62 14.58
C PHE A 151 25.06 2.36 13.31
N TYR A 152 25.61 2.75 12.16
CA TYR A 152 24.91 2.70 10.87
C TYR A 152 24.35 1.32 10.53
N SER A 153 25.10 0.25 10.70
CA SER A 153 24.64 -1.12 10.37
C SER A 153 23.43 -1.55 11.19
N LEU A 154 23.43 -1.22 12.48
CA LEU A 154 22.33 -1.55 13.38
C LEU A 154 21.09 -0.67 13.09
N SER A 155 21.30 0.62 12.85
CA SER A 155 20.22 1.54 12.50
C SER A 155 19.57 1.18 11.16
N TYR A 156 20.36 0.75 10.19
CA TYR A 156 19.87 0.26 8.89
C TYR A 156 19.04 -1.03 9.05
N PHE A 157 19.56 -1.99 9.82
CA PHE A 157 18.84 -3.24 10.09
C PHE A 157 17.49 -3.02 10.77
N LEU A 158 17.45 -2.13 11.76
CA LEU A 158 16.19 -1.79 12.46
C LEU A 158 15.23 -0.98 11.59
N SER A 159 15.73 -0.02 10.80
CA SER A 159 14.89 0.80 9.90
C SER A 159 14.29 0.00 8.75
N SER A 160 15.00 -1.03 8.27
CA SER A 160 14.50 -1.97 7.25
C SER A 160 13.56 -3.04 7.81
N MET A 161 13.10 -2.90 9.07
CA MET A 161 12.25 -3.89 9.74
C MET A 161 12.83 -5.32 9.66
N TRP A 162 14.11 -5.45 10.04
CA TRP A 162 14.86 -6.71 9.99
C TRP A 162 14.95 -7.31 8.57
N ASN A 163 15.08 -6.46 7.59
CA ASN A 163 15.08 -6.81 6.16
C ASN A 163 13.81 -7.54 5.69
N LEU A 164 12.71 -7.42 6.42
CA LEU A 164 11.45 -8.07 6.10
C LEU A 164 10.93 -7.68 4.71
N SER A 165 11.02 -6.41 4.35
CA SER A 165 10.65 -5.92 3.03
C SER A 165 11.43 -6.59 1.90
N TYR A 166 12.73 -6.82 2.09
CA TYR A 166 13.56 -7.53 1.12
C TYR A 166 13.19 -9.02 1.02
N ILE A 167 13.02 -9.69 2.15
CA ILE A 167 12.69 -11.11 2.21
C ILE A 167 11.31 -11.38 1.60
N THR A 168 10.32 -10.57 1.90
CA THR A 168 8.94 -10.77 1.42
C THR A 168 8.74 -10.42 -0.06
N THR A 169 9.46 -9.44 -0.58
CA THR A 169 9.34 -9.01 -1.99
C THR A 169 10.34 -9.71 -2.89
N LEU A 170 11.61 -9.40 -2.78
CA LEU A 170 12.66 -9.92 -3.65
C LEU A 170 12.96 -11.41 -3.38
N GLY A 171 12.98 -11.84 -2.12
CA GLY A 171 13.29 -13.23 -1.77
C GLY A 171 12.25 -14.23 -2.32
N VAL A 172 10.97 -13.84 -2.28
CA VAL A 172 9.87 -14.70 -2.73
C VAL A 172 9.55 -14.48 -4.21
N SER A 173 9.37 -13.23 -4.63
CA SER A 173 8.88 -12.92 -5.98
C SER A 173 9.95 -13.08 -7.07
N TYR A 174 11.23 -12.96 -6.73
CA TYR A 174 12.32 -13.02 -7.72
C TYR A 174 12.28 -14.29 -8.57
N ASN A 175 12.19 -15.44 -7.94
CA ASN A 175 12.19 -16.73 -8.64
C ASN A 175 10.98 -16.87 -9.58
N PHE A 176 9.81 -16.42 -9.16
CA PHE A 176 8.59 -16.47 -9.98
C PHE A 176 8.66 -15.48 -11.14
N LEU A 177 9.20 -14.29 -10.93
CA LEU A 177 9.36 -13.30 -11.99
C LEU A 177 10.39 -13.74 -13.03
N VAL A 178 11.52 -14.32 -12.61
CA VAL A 178 12.53 -14.88 -13.54
C VAL A 178 11.94 -16.05 -14.31
N ALA A 179 11.24 -16.97 -13.65
CA ALA A 179 10.56 -18.07 -14.33
C ALA A 179 9.51 -17.55 -15.33
N GLY A 180 8.68 -16.60 -14.93
CA GLY A 180 7.67 -15.98 -15.79
C GLY A 180 8.29 -15.30 -17.01
N ASN A 181 9.40 -14.58 -16.86
CA ASN A 181 10.12 -13.97 -17.96
C ASN A 181 10.70 -15.03 -18.94
N ASN A 182 11.27 -16.10 -18.40
CA ASN A 182 11.76 -17.21 -19.21
C ASN A 182 10.64 -17.91 -19.99
N TYR A 183 9.49 -18.15 -19.36
CA TYR A 183 8.32 -18.71 -20.04
C TYR A 183 7.77 -17.77 -21.12
N ASN A 184 7.67 -16.48 -20.84
CA ASN A 184 7.26 -15.50 -21.84
C ASN A 184 8.20 -15.51 -23.05
N ASN A 185 9.52 -15.50 -22.84
CA ASN A 185 10.48 -15.46 -23.94
C ASN A 185 10.55 -16.76 -24.73
N ILE A 186 10.47 -17.93 -24.06
CA ILE A 186 10.63 -19.23 -24.71
C ILE A 186 9.31 -19.72 -25.31
N ILE A 187 8.20 -19.58 -24.57
CA ILE A 187 6.90 -20.13 -24.99
C ILE A 187 6.13 -19.09 -25.78
N ASP A 188 5.81 -17.95 -25.20
CA ASP A 188 4.88 -16.98 -25.81
C ASP A 188 5.50 -16.26 -27.00
N GLN A 189 6.67 -15.70 -26.88
CA GLN A 189 7.38 -15.00 -27.95
C GLN A 189 8.30 -15.93 -28.79
N GLY A 190 8.54 -17.14 -28.32
CA GLY A 190 9.35 -18.12 -29.02
C GLY A 190 8.51 -19.13 -29.78
N TRP A 191 8.17 -20.23 -29.11
CA TRP A 191 7.52 -21.38 -29.74
C TRP A 191 6.11 -21.10 -30.26
N SER A 192 5.29 -20.36 -29.53
CA SER A 192 3.91 -20.08 -29.98
C SER A 192 3.87 -19.18 -31.20
N GLU A 193 4.76 -18.20 -31.30
CA GLU A 193 4.90 -17.40 -32.51
C GLU A 193 5.50 -18.18 -33.67
N TYR A 194 6.52 -18.98 -33.41
CA TYR A 194 7.18 -19.76 -34.46
C TYR A 194 6.24 -20.78 -35.09
N PHE A 195 5.48 -21.55 -34.31
CA PHE A 195 4.49 -22.50 -34.85
C PHE A 195 3.18 -21.81 -35.29
N GLY A 196 2.81 -20.72 -34.70
CA GLY A 196 1.58 -19.98 -34.99
C GLY A 196 1.73 -18.96 -36.09
N SER A 197 1.75 -17.70 -35.71
CA SER A 197 1.63 -16.56 -36.62
C SER A 197 2.76 -16.45 -37.62
N GLN A 198 4.01 -16.63 -37.21
CA GLN A 198 5.16 -16.47 -38.08
C GLN A 198 5.25 -17.59 -39.13
N ASN A 199 5.06 -18.82 -38.69
CA ASN A 199 5.11 -19.96 -39.63
C ASN A 199 3.96 -19.91 -40.64
N MET A 200 2.74 -19.54 -40.20
CA MET A 200 1.61 -19.31 -41.09
C MET A 200 1.91 -18.20 -42.10
N PHE A 201 2.44 -17.10 -41.64
CA PHE A 201 2.83 -15.98 -42.51
C PHE A 201 3.87 -16.43 -43.54
N PHE A 202 4.94 -17.10 -43.15
CA PHE A 202 5.97 -17.57 -44.05
C PHE A 202 5.42 -18.58 -45.06
N LYS A 203 4.61 -19.55 -44.63
CA LYS A 203 3.99 -20.53 -45.52
C LYS A 203 3.09 -19.85 -46.56
N ILE A 204 2.23 -18.93 -46.14
CA ILE A 204 1.36 -18.19 -47.05
C ILE A 204 2.19 -17.34 -48.02
N LYS A 205 3.21 -16.64 -47.51
CA LYS A 205 4.11 -15.84 -48.33
C LYS A 205 4.86 -16.71 -49.38
N TYR A 206 5.43 -17.85 -48.99
CA TYR A 206 6.11 -18.75 -49.93
C TYR A 206 5.13 -19.32 -50.94
N SER A 207 3.95 -19.75 -50.53
CA SER A 207 2.94 -20.28 -51.48
C SER A 207 2.45 -19.19 -52.44
N SER A 208 2.26 -17.97 -52.00
CA SER A 208 1.86 -16.87 -52.88
C SER A 208 2.94 -16.51 -53.89
N VAL A 209 4.21 -16.45 -53.46
CA VAL A 209 5.34 -16.19 -54.37
C VAL A 209 5.51 -17.32 -55.34
N PHE A 210 5.36 -18.59 -54.91
CA PHE A 210 5.41 -19.76 -55.80
C PHE A 210 4.28 -19.69 -56.85
N LEU A 211 3.06 -19.43 -56.45
CA LEU A 211 1.92 -19.28 -57.35
C LEU A 211 2.12 -18.11 -58.34
N GLN A 212 2.62 -16.99 -57.86
CA GLN A 212 2.96 -15.89 -58.75
C GLN A 212 3.99 -16.25 -59.84
N LYS A 213 5.04 -16.99 -59.46
CA LYS A 213 6.05 -17.46 -60.43
C LYS A 213 5.47 -18.45 -61.45
N VAL A 214 4.56 -19.31 -61.03
CA VAL A 214 3.87 -20.28 -61.92
C VAL A 214 2.95 -19.55 -62.89
N PHE A 215 2.24 -18.51 -62.43
CA PHE A 215 1.27 -17.78 -63.28
C PHE A 215 1.89 -16.69 -64.13
N LEU A 216 3.08 -16.17 -63.79
CA LEU A 216 3.65 -14.97 -64.44
C LEU A 216 4.03 -15.17 -65.91
N ASN A 217 4.18 -16.42 -66.42
CA ASN A 217 4.74 -16.60 -67.75
C ASN A 217 4.12 -17.70 -68.65
N ASN A 218 3.08 -18.43 -68.21
CA ASN A 218 2.57 -19.54 -69.02
C ASN A 218 1.05 -19.66 -69.00
N LEU A 219 0.42 -19.19 -70.06
CA LEU A 219 -1.04 -19.33 -70.30
C LEU A 219 -1.50 -20.80 -70.26
N LYS A 220 -0.59 -21.71 -70.67
CA LYS A 220 -0.83 -23.18 -70.61
C LYS A 220 -1.00 -23.68 -69.16
N MET A 221 -0.23 -23.21 -68.19
CA MET A 221 -0.35 -23.60 -66.79
C MET A 221 -1.63 -23.10 -66.13
N PHE A 222 -2.10 -21.93 -66.55
CA PHE A 222 -3.38 -21.38 -66.09
C PHE A 222 -4.56 -22.27 -66.57
N LEU A 223 -4.55 -22.67 -67.83
CA LEU A 223 -5.57 -23.52 -68.41
C LEU A 223 -5.56 -24.94 -67.78
N THR A 224 -4.40 -25.52 -67.51
CA THR A 224 -4.31 -26.85 -66.82
C THR A 224 -4.82 -26.78 -65.39
N LEU A 225 -4.52 -25.72 -64.63
CA LEU A 225 -5.05 -25.53 -63.31
C LEU A 225 -6.57 -25.34 -63.29
N PHE A 226 -7.09 -24.59 -64.24
CA PHE A 226 -8.54 -24.43 -64.42
C PHE A 226 -9.23 -25.76 -64.72
N LEU A 227 -8.61 -26.58 -65.54
CA LEU A 227 -9.13 -27.90 -65.88
C LEU A 227 -9.14 -28.82 -64.65
N ILE A 228 -8.07 -28.82 -63.82
CA ILE A 228 -7.99 -29.56 -62.56
C ILE A 228 -9.10 -29.08 -61.61
N TRP A 229 -9.34 -27.78 -61.53
CA TRP A 229 -10.38 -27.23 -60.69
C TRP A 229 -11.78 -27.68 -61.08
N ILE A 230 -12.05 -27.71 -62.38
CA ILE A 230 -13.31 -28.25 -62.91
C ILE A 230 -13.46 -29.74 -62.55
N CYS A 231 -12.39 -30.57 -62.72
CA CYS A 231 -12.42 -31.97 -62.39
C CYS A 231 -12.72 -32.20 -60.88
N ILE A 232 -12.17 -31.38 -59.99
CA ILE A 232 -12.44 -31.46 -58.54
C ILE A 232 -13.89 -31.12 -58.22
N LEU A 233 -14.49 -30.14 -58.94
CA LEU A 233 -15.88 -29.75 -58.73
C LEU A 233 -16.88 -30.83 -59.22
N PHE A 234 -16.48 -31.72 -60.13
CA PHE A 234 -17.31 -32.81 -60.61
C PHE A 234 -17.10 -34.14 -59.87
N LEU A 235 -16.16 -34.19 -58.93
CA LEU A 235 -15.90 -35.29 -58.00
C LEU A 235 -16.66 -35.02 -56.68
#